data_9d133cd112f5acb747e25b20e9179c0c
#
_entry.id   9d133cd112f5acb747e25b20e9179c0c
#
_cell.length_a   1.000
_cell.length_b   1.000
_cell.length_c   1.000
_cell.angle_alpha   90.00
_cell.angle_beta   90.00
_cell.angle_gamma   90.00
#
_symmetry.space_group_name_H-M   'P 1'
#
loop_
_entity.id
_entity.type
_entity.pdbx_description
1 polymer ?
#
loop_
_entity_poly.entity_id
_entity_poly.type
_entity_poly.pdbx_seq_one_letter_code
_entity_poly.pdbx_strand_id
1 'polypeptide(L)'
;WSAVWAIPILTLSHFVLKKKIKLGYLWFLILPAAVYLATYAPMFLTGHGLDIFWGMQKQMWWYHTGLKATHPYTSPWWSWPLLARPIYLYTSNEVGGFVSRIYATGNPLIFWAGLASIIVSFVYSLKFRIKKLALVIFSYLVFFVPWAASPRIMFLYHYLPSIPFLAIALGYILRRNLKLIVPAVTIALLLFLYFYPHWAGLSVPLSLDKSYYWFSSWR
;
A
#
# COMPACT_ATOMS: atom_id res chain seq x y z
N TRP A 1 -4.15 -8.60 -7.91
CA TRP A 1 -4.86 -7.48 -8.56
C TRP A 1 -3.99 -6.22 -8.59
N SER A 2 -3.32 -5.84 -7.50
CA SER A 2 -2.47 -4.63 -7.49
C SER A 2 -1.42 -4.60 -8.60
N ALA A 3 -0.85 -5.75 -8.97
CA ALA A 3 0.16 -5.85 -10.01
C ALA A 3 -0.36 -5.42 -11.40
N VAL A 4 -1.66 -5.60 -11.68
CA VAL A 4 -2.27 -5.19 -12.95
C VAL A 4 -2.20 -3.67 -13.13
N TRP A 5 -2.32 -2.91 -12.05
CA TRP A 5 -2.23 -1.45 -12.09
C TRP A 5 -0.81 -0.93 -12.33
N ALA A 6 0.22 -1.77 -12.20
CA ALA A 6 1.58 -1.40 -12.59
C ALA A 6 1.73 -1.24 -14.12
N ILE A 7 0.92 -1.91 -14.94
CA ILE A 7 0.99 -1.86 -16.41
C ILE A 7 0.79 -0.43 -16.94
N PRO A 8 -0.30 0.31 -16.60
CA PRO A 8 -0.46 1.69 -17.06
C PRO A 8 0.66 2.61 -16.57
N ILE A 9 1.20 2.37 -15.36
CA ILE A 9 2.32 3.16 -14.83
C ILE A 9 3.58 2.93 -15.67
N LEU A 10 3.93 1.68 -15.96
CA LEU A 10 5.09 1.32 -16.78
C LEU A 10 4.94 1.87 -18.21
N THR A 11 3.75 1.76 -18.79
CA THR A 11 3.45 2.28 -20.12
C THR A 11 3.60 3.80 -20.16
N LEU A 12 2.99 4.52 -19.22
CA LEU A 12 3.10 5.98 -19.16
C LEU A 12 4.52 6.44 -18.87
N SER A 13 5.22 5.76 -17.94
CA SER A 13 6.61 6.10 -17.61
C SER A 13 7.51 6.05 -18.84
N HIS A 14 7.27 5.07 -19.71
CA HIS A 14 8.00 4.97 -20.94
C HIS A 14 7.72 6.13 -21.89
N PHE A 15 6.45 6.48 -22.13
CA PHE A 15 6.09 7.63 -22.96
C PHE A 15 6.68 8.94 -22.42
N VAL A 16 6.67 9.12 -21.10
CA VAL A 16 7.21 10.32 -20.46
C VAL A 16 8.73 10.40 -20.59
N LEU A 17 9.44 9.25 -20.52
CA LEU A 17 10.90 9.22 -20.50
C LEU A 17 11.54 9.02 -21.88
N LYS A 18 10.97 8.21 -22.76
CA LYS A 18 11.63 7.77 -24.01
C LYS A 18 10.88 8.03 -25.32
N LYS A 19 9.62 8.41 -25.30
CA LYS A 19 8.81 8.82 -26.48
C LYS A 19 8.62 7.80 -27.62
N LYS A 20 9.14 6.57 -27.55
CA LYS A 20 8.98 5.55 -28.60
C LYS A 20 8.55 4.22 -28.02
N ILE A 21 7.46 3.66 -28.54
CA ILE A 21 7.04 2.29 -28.21
C ILE A 21 8.02 1.33 -28.89
N LYS A 22 8.56 0.39 -28.11
CA LYS A 22 9.38 -0.70 -28.64
C LYS A 22 8.64 -2.02 -28.45
N LEU A 23 8.82 -2.97 -29.37
CA LEU A 23 8.24 -4.31 -29.28
C LEU A 23 8.53 -5.01 -27.94
N GLY A 24 9.66 -4.67 -27.29
CA GLY A 24 10.01 -5.14 -25.95
C GLY A 24 9.00 -4.79 -24.84
N TYR A 25 8.01 -3.90 -25.08
CA TYR A 25 6.93 -3.66 -24.09
C TYR A 25 5.93 -4.80 -23.98
N LEU A 26 5.86 -5.68 -24.96
CA LEU A 26 5.08 -6.91 -24.85
C LEU A 26 5.53 -7.75 -23.67
N TRP A 27 6.82 -7.68 -23.28
CA TRP A 27 7.31 -8.35 -22.09
C TRP A 27 6.67 -7.87 -20.79
N PHE A 28 6.20 -6.62 -20.70
CA PHE A 28 5.44 -6.14 -19.53
C PHE A 28 4.06 -6.79 -19.38
N LEU A 29 3.52 -7.38 -20.46
CA LEU A 29 2.28 -8.17 -20.43
C LEU A 29 2.58 -9.65 -20.30
N ILE A 30 3.52 -10.16 -21.11
CA ILE A 30 3.81 -11.60 -21.20
C ILE A 30 4.46 -12.11 -19.92
N LEU A 31 5.48 -11.41 -19.40
CA LEU A 31 6.23 -11.87 -18.24
C LEU A 31 5.38 -11.97 -16.97
N PRO A 32 4.59 -10.96 -16.57
CA PRO A 32 3.69 -11.09 -15.42
C PRO A 32 2.65 -12.20 -15.59
N ALA A 33 2.10 -12.38 -16.80
CA ALA A 33 1.16 -13.46 -17.07
C ALA A 33 1.82 -14.83 -16.96
N ALA A 34 3.02 -14.98 -17.55
CA ALA A 34 3.79 -16.23 -17.47
C ALA A 34 4.17 -16.56 -16.02
N VAL A 35 4.66 -15.58 -15.24
CA VAL A 35 4.97 -15.76 -13.82
C VAL A 35 3.71 -16.13 -13.03
N TYR A 36 2.59 -15.45 -13.28
CA TYR A 36 1.33 -15.78 -12.64
C TYR A 36 0.91 -17.21 -12.89
N LEU A 37 0.94 -17.67 -14.16
CA LEU A 37 0.62 -19.07 -14.49
C LEU A 37 1.61 -20.04 -13.85
N ALA A 38 2.91 -19.71 -13.85
CA ALA A 38 3.93 -20.55 -13.23
C ALA A 38 3.71 -20.75 -11.72
N THR A 39 3.11 -19.79 -11.00
CA THR A 39 2.77 -19.97 -9.58
C THR A 39 1.74 -21.07 -9.33
N TYR A 40 0.96 -21.46 -10.35
CA TYR A 40 0.01 -22.58 -10.29
C TYR A 40 0.63 -23.93 -10.69
N ALA A 41 1.91 -23.98 -11.07
CA ALA A 41 2.56 -25.24 -11.43
C ALA A 41 2.41 -26.35 -10.36
N PRO A 42 2.55 -26.10 -9.04
CA PRO A 42 2.31 -27.14 -8.02
C PRO A 42 0.89 -27.69 -8.07
N MET A 43 -0.13 -26.85 -8.33
CA MET A 43 -1.51 -27.29 -8.45
C MET A 43 -1.70 -28.24 -9.64
N PHE A 44 -1.14 -27.89 -10.81
CA PHE A 44 -1.23 -28.74 -11.99
C PHE A 44 -0.45 -30.06 -11.81
N LEU A 45 0.74 -30.00 -11.18
CA LEU A 45 1.56 -31.19 -10.89
C LEU A 45 0.91 -32.15 -9.90
N THR A 46 -0.01 -31.67 -9.05
CA THR A 46 -0.80 -32.50 -8.13
C THR A 46 -2.11 -33.02 -8.75
N GLY A 47 -2.28 -32.91 -10.07
CA GLY A 47 -3.39 -33.50 -10.81
C GLY A 47 -4.64 -32.64 -10.93
N HIS A 48 -4.58 -31.35 -10.54
CA HIS A 48 -5.70 -30.43 -10.69
C HIS A 48 -5.74 -29.83 -12.11
N GLY A 49 -6.87 -29.91 -12.77
CA GLY A 49 -7.03 -29.51 -14.16
C GLY A 49 -7.30 -28.01 -14.36
N LEU A 50 -7.45 -27.62 -15.63
CA LEU A 50 -7.80 -26.25 -16.02
C LEU A 50 -9.19 -25.81 -15.52
N ASP A 51 -10.10 -26.73 -15.33
CA ASP A 51 -11.44 -26.50 -14.75
C ASP A 51 -11.32 -25.93 -13.32
N ILE A 52 -10.46 -26.54 -12.50
CA ILE A 52 -10.16 -26.05 -11.14
C ILE A 52 -9.50 -24.68 -11.21
N PHE A 53 -8.52 -24.49 -12.08
CA PHE A 53 -7.86 -23.19 -12.27
C PHE A 53 -8.88 -22.09 -12.59
N TRP A 54 -9.76 -22.31 -13.57
CA TRP A 54 -10.79 -21.33 -13.94
C TRP A 54 -11.83 -21.14 -12.85
N GLY A 55 -12.18 -22.20 -12.12
CA GLY A 55 -13.05 -22.13 -10.94
C GLY A 55 -12.47 -21.17 -9.89
N MET A 56 -11.18 -21.28 -9.60
CA MET A 56 -10.48 -20.38 -8.67
C MET A 56 -10.47 -18.92 -9.16
N GLN A 57 -10.25 -18.69 -10.49
CA GLN A 57 -10.31 -17.32 -11.03
C GLN A 57 -11.70 -16.70 -10.87
N LYS A 58 -12.77 -17.46 -11.16
CA LYS A 58 -14.15 -17.03 -10.98
C LYS A 58 -14.47 -16.75 -9.51
N GLN A 59 -14.01 -17.61 -8.59
CA GLN A 59 -14.19 -17.42 -7.16
C GLN A 59 -13.46 -16.17 -6.65
N MET A 60 -12.23 -15.93 -7.09
CA MET A 60 -11.49 -14.71 -6.76
C MET A 60 -12.20 -13.46 -7.28
N TRP A 61 -12.70 -13.49 -8.51
CA TRP A 61 -13.48 -12.40 -9.08
C TRP A 61 -14.73 -12.12 -8.24
N TRP A 62 -15.53 -13.15 -7.96
CA TRP A 62 -16.72 -13.03 -7.12
C TRP A 62 -16.39 -12.48 -5.74
N TYR A 63 -15.34 -13.00 -5.11
CA TYR A 63 -14.89 -12.51 -3.79
C TYR A 63 -14.56 -11.01 -3.80
N HIS A 64 -13.97 -10.52 -4.88
CA HIS A 64 -13.59 -9.11 -4.99
C HIS A 64 -14.74 -8.19 -5.43
N THR A 65 -15.77 -8.70 -6.05
CA THR A 65 -16.88 -7.90 -6.60
C THR A 65 -18.22 -8.13 -5.93
N GLY A 66 -18.46 -9.32 -5.40
CA GLY A 66 -19.77 -9.74 -4.88
C GLY A 66 -19.83 -9.92 -3.36
N LEU A 67 -18.70 -9.99 -2.67
CA LEU A 67 -18.69 -10.24 -1.23
C LEU A 67 -19.36 -9.08 -0.46
N LYS A 68 -20.49 -9.38 0.18
CA LYS A 68 -21.14 -8.50 1.14
C LYS A 68 -20.84 -9.01 2.54
N ALA A 69 -20.00 -8.32 3.26
CA ALA A 69 -19.64 -8.63 4.65
C ALA A 69 -19.46 -7.34 5.44
N THR A 70 -19.57 -7.44 6.76
CA THR A 70 -19.27 -6.35 7.69
C THR A 70 -18.08 -6.75 8.54
N HIS A 71 -17.27 -5.76 8.90
CA HIS A 71 -16.14 -5.97 9.79
C HIS A 71 -15.88 -4.69 10.61
N PRO A 72 -15.62 -4.79 11.94
CA PRO A 72 -15.46 -3.62 12.81
C PRO A 72 -14.29 -2.70 12.41
N TYR A 73 -13.27 -3.24 11.72
CA TYR A 73 -12.12 -2.48 11.25
C TYR A 73 -12.21 -2.07 9.77
N THR A 74 -13.39 -2.18 9.15
CA THR A 74 -13.59 -1.65 7.80
C THR A 74 -13.38 -0.13 7.80
N SER A 75 -12.80 0.38 6.72
CA SER A 75 -12.52 1.80 6.57
C SER A 75 -12.69 2.25 5.13
N PRO A 76 -13.26 3.44 4.88
CA PRO A 76 -13.41 3.95 3.53
C PRO A 76 -12.04 4.34 2.96
N TRP A 77 -11.87 4.17 1.64
CA TRP A 77 -10.60 4.38 0.93
C TRP A 77 -9.96 5.76 1.20
N TRP A 78 -10.75 6.82 1.27
CA TRP A 78 -10.27 8.20 1.49
C TRP A 78 -9.67 8.42 2.90
N SER A 79 -9.98 7.56 3.88
CA SER A 79 -9.49 7.67 5.26
C SER A 79 -8.10 7.09 5.47
N TRP A 80 -7.61 6.27 4.53
CA TRP A 80 -6.33 5.56 4.68
C TRP A 80 -5.10 6.46 4.73
N PRO A 81 -4.97 7.52 3.90
CA PRO A 81 -3.84 8.45 4.01
C PRO A 81 -3.76 9.13 5.37
N LEU A 82 -4.89 9.25 6.08
CA LEU A 82 -5.00 9.87 7.40
C LEU A 82 -4.71 8.88 8.54
N LEU A 83 -4.53 7.60 8.25
CA LEU A 83 -4.44 6.53 9.26
C LEU A 83 -5.66 6.49 10.20
N ALA A 84 -6.85 6.82 9.69
CA ALA A 84 -8.02 7.00 10.54
C ALA A 84 -8.47 5.70 11.22
N ARG A 85 -8.34 4.55 10.56
CA ARG A 85 -8.76 3.24 11.09
C ARG A 85 -7.77 2.15 10.70
N PRO A 86 -6.71 1.89 11.49
CA PRO A 86 -5.86 0.72 11.36
C PRO A 86 -6.61 -0.57 11.64
N ILE A 87 -6.01 -1.72 11.37
CA ILE A 87 -6.66 -3.03 11.53
C ILE A 87 -5.85 -3.98 12.40
N TYR A 88 -6.51 -4.65 13.32
CA TYR A 88 -5.97 -5.80 14.03
C TYR A 88 -5.87 -7.01 13.10
N LEU A 89 -4.70 -7.64 13.08
CA LEU A 89 -4.45 -8.90 12.40
C LEU A 89 -4.33 -10.05 13.38
N TYR A 90 -3.82 -9.77 14.60
CA TYR A 90 -3.64 -10.77 15.65
C TYR A 90 -3.61 -10.12 17.03
N THR A 91 -4.12 -10.82 18.04
CA THR A 91 -3.95 -10.49 19.46
C THR A 91 -3.83 -11.80 20.27
N SER A 92 -2.85 -11.87 21.16
CA SER A 92 -2.74 -12.94 22.15
C SER A 92 -3.65 -12.66 23.35
N ASN A 93 -3.83 -13.68 24.18
CA ASN A 93 -4.28 -13.45 25.55
C ASN A 93 -3.23 -12.67 26.34
N GLU A 94 -3.67 -11.93 27.35
CA GLU A 94 -2.79 -11.29 28.30
C GLU A 94 -2.23 -12.33 29.27
N VAL A 95 -0.90 -12.34 29.43
CA VAL A 95 -0.21 -13.22 30.39
C VAL A 95 0.81 -12.40 31.17
N GLY A 96 0.68 -12.38 32.49
CA GLY A 96 1.64 -11.68 33.37
C GLY A 96 1.77 -10.17 33.08
N GLY A 97 0.72 -9.51 32.62
CA GLY A 97 0.76 -8.09 32.24
C GLY A 97 1.40 -7.79 30.89
N PHE A 98 1.65 -8.83 30.06
CA PHE A 98 2.19 -8.72 28.71
C PHE A 98 1.16 -9.17 27.67
N VAL A 99 1.23 -8.57 26.50
CA VAL A 99 0.37 -8.91 25.35
C VAL A 99 1.18 -8.84 24.06
N SER A 100 0.84 -9.71 23.10
CA SER A 100 1.40 -9.72 21.75
C SER A 100 0.29 -9.39 20.78
N ARG A 101 0.51 -8.39 19.91
CA ARG A 101 -0.47 -7.96 18.90
C ARG A 101 0.22 -7.66 17.58
N ILE A 102 -0.44 -8.02 16.48
CA ILE A 102 -0.06 -7.58 15.14
C ILE A 102 -1.13 -6.62 14.65
N TYR A 103 -0.72 -5.38 14.45
CA TYR A 103 -1.62 -4.29 14.13
C TYR A 103 -1.14 -3.53 12.91
N ALA A 104 -1.91 -3.59 11.82
CA ALA A 104 -1.53 -2.93 10.58
C ALA A 104 -1.86 -1.44 10.67
N THR A 105 -0.90 -0.68 11.21
CA THR A 105 -0.85 0.77 11.07
C THR A 105 0.30 1.15 10.12
N GLY A 106 0.32 2.36 9.63
CA GLY A 106 1.44 2.90 8.87
C GLY A 106 2.38 3.74 9.74
N ASN A 107 3.54 4.10 9.19
CA ASN A 107 4.40 5.11 9.80
C ASN A 107 3.74 6.49 9.68
N PRO A 108 3.36 7.16 10.80
CA PRO A 108 2.60 8.41 10.74
C PRO A 108 3.29 9.51 9.93
N LEU A 109 4.63 9.64 10.04
CA LEU A 109 5.35 10.65 9.26
C LEU A 109 5.22 10.40 7.75
N ILE A 110 5.41 9.15 7.30
CA ILE A 110 5.33 8.82 5.87
C ILE A 110 3.92 9.07 5.35
N PHE A 111 2.89 8.71 6.12
CA PHE A 111 1.50 8.88 5.70
C PHE A 111 1.12 10.37 5.63
N TRP A 112 1.34 11.12 6.71
CA TRP A 112 0.84 12.51 6.79
C TRP A 112 1.73 13.49 6.03
N ALA A 113 3.05 13.47 6.27
CA ALA A 113 3.96 14.32 5.51
C ALA A 113 4.07 13.89 4.05
N GLY A 114 3.95 12.59 3.75
CA GLY A 114 3.86 12.07 2.39
C GLY A 114 2.61 12.55 1.66
N LEU A 115 1.44 12.52 2.30
CA LEU A 115 0.19 13.05 1.74
C LEU A 115 0.32 14.56 1.43
N ALA A 116 0.82 15.34 2.38
CA ALA A 116 1.10 16.76 2.16
C ALA A 116 2.06 16.96 0.98
N SER A 117 3.10 16.10 0.87
CA SER A 117 4.06 16.16 -0.22
C SER A 117 3.47 15.78 -1.58
N ILE A 118 2.51 14.86 -1.66
CA ILE A 118 1.76 14.56 -2.89
C ILE A 118 0.99 15.81 -3.35
N ILE A 119 0.29 16.48 -2.42
CA ILE A 119 -0.48 17.69 -2.73
C ILE A 119 0.44 18.81 -3.24
N VAL A 120 1.54 19.08 -2.53
CA VAL A 120 2.55 20.06 -2.96
C VAL A 120 3.16 19.68 -4.30
N SER A 121 3.49 18.40 -4.48
CA SER A 121 4.04 17.86 -5.73
C SER A 121 3.08 18.02 -6.91
N PHE A 122 1.78 17.88 -6.68
CA PHE A 122 0.76 18.13 -7.70
C PHE A 122 0.81 19.58 -8.18
N VAL A 123 0.79 20.54 -7.25
CA VAL A 123 0.88 21.96 -7.59
C VAL A 123 2.19 22.27 -8.33
N TYR A 124 3.32 21.77 -7.85
CA TYR A 124 4.63 21.97 -8.52
C TYR A 124 4.67 21.34 -9.92
N SER A 125 4.09 20.16 -10.07
CA SER A 125 4.04 19.46 -11.35
C SER A 125 3.28 20.27 -12.41
N LEU A 126 2.14 20.85 -12.03
CA LEU A 126 1.34 21.71 -12.91
C LEU A 126 2.06 23.03 -13.22
N LYS A 127 2.52 23.75 -12.19
CA LYS A 127 3.14 25.07 -12.32
C LYS A 127 4.43 25.02 -13.15
N PHE A 128 5.28 24.03 -12.91
CA PHE A 128 6.62 23.94 -13.51
C PHE A 128 6.72 22.86 -14.59
N ARG A 129 5.61 22.21 -14.94
CA ARG A 129 5.52 21.14 -15.95
C ARG A 129 6.53 20.00 -15.73
N ILE A 130 6.73 19.57 -14.48
CA ILE A 130 7.72 18.55 -14.09
C ILE A 130 7.17 17.16 -14.36
N LYS A 131 7.43 16.60 -15.55
CA LYS A 131 6.91 15.31 -16.01
C LYS A 131 7.23 14.14 -15.07
N LYS A 132 8.42 14.08 -14.47
CA LYS A 132 8.80 13.02 -13.53
C LYS A 132 7.92 13.06 -12.28
N LEU A 133 7.58 14.25 -11.81
CA LEU A 133 6.72 14.43 -10.65
C LEU A 133 5.27 14.09 -10.97
N ALA A 134 4.80 14.48 -12.17
CA ALA A 134 3.49 14.07 -12.68
C ALA A 134 3.35 12.55 -12.72
N LEU A 135 4.41 11.83 -13.10
CA LEU A 135 4.43 10.37 -13.10
C LEU A 135 4.27 9.79 -11.68
N VAL A 136 4.95 10.35 -10.69
CA VAL A 136 4.81 9.91 -9.28
C VAL A 136 3.37 10.09 -8.80
N ILE A 137 2.77 11.25 -9.09
CA ILE A 137 1.38 11.56 -8.71
C ILE A 137 0.42 10.62 -9.43
N PHE A 138 0.60 10.43 -10.74
CA PHE A 138 -0.21 9.48 -11.52
C PHE A 138 -0.13 8.07 -10.94
N SER A 139 1.07 7.61 -10.61
CA SER A 139 1.28 6.29 -10.02
C SER A 139 0.57 6.15 -8.66
N TYR A 140 0.65 7.18 -7.82
CA TYR A 140 -0.10 7.25 -6.56
C TYR A 140 -1.60 7.11 -6.80
N LEU A 141 -2.15 7.90 -7.74
CA LEU A 141 -3.59 7.92 -8.02
C LEU A 141 -4.07 6.60 -8.63
N VAL A 142 -3.27 5.96 -9.50
CA VAL A 142 -3.61 4.66 -10.10
C VAL A 142 -3.79 3.56 -9.05
N PHE A 143 -3.01 3.58 -7.98
CA PHE A 143 -3.18 2.61 -6.89
C PHE A 143 -4.21 3.02 -5.84
N PHE A 144 -4.53 4.30 -5.73
CA PHE A 144 -5.41 4.83 -4.69
C PHE A 144 -6.85 5.02 -5.14
N VAL A 145 -7.07 5.71 -6.27
CA VAL A 145 -8.40 6.14 -6.70
C VAL A 145 -9.35 4.99 -7.09
N PRO A 146 -8.89 3.88 -7.69
CA PRO A 146 -9.79 2.77 -8.05
C PRO A 146 -10.56 2.17 -6.88
N TRP A 147 -10.06 2.32 -5.65
CA TRP A 147 -10.76 1.88 -4.45
C TRP A 147 -12.06 2.65 -4.18
N ALA A 148 -12.24 3.85 -4.76
CA ALA A 148 -13.49 4.60 -4.70
C ALA A 148 -14.67 3.83 -5.33
N ALA A 149 -14.39 2.98 -6.33
CA ALA A 149 -15.38 2.17 -7.02
C ALA A 149 -15.53 0.75 -6.44
N SER A 150 -14.81 0.41 -5.36
CA SER A 150 -14.86 -0.92 -4.77
C SER A 150 -16.19 -1.15 -4.05
N PRO A 151 -16.98 -2.18 -4.41
CA PRO A 151 -18.27 -2.47 -3.78
C PRO A 151 -18.16 -3.28 -2.47
N ARG A 152 -16.95 -3.74 -2.11
CA ARG A 152 -16.71 -4.65 -0.98
C ARG A 152 -16.17 -3.90 0.25
N ILE A 153 -16.16 -4.62 1.38
CA ILE A 153 -15.44 -4.14 2.58
C ILE A 153 -13.96 -3.88 2.27
N MET A 154 -13.45 -2.81 2.82
CA MET A 154 -12.08 -2.33 2.57
C MET A 154 -11.36 -2.05 3.88
N PHE A 155 -10.03 -2.13 3.82
CA PHE A 155 -9.15 -1.97 4.97
C PHE A 155 -7.90 -1.17 4.60
N LEU A 156 -7.23 -0.59 5.58
CA LEU A 156 -6.03 0.22 5.41
C LEU A 156 -4.94 -0.47 4.58
N TYR A 157 -4.77 -1.80 4.68
CA TYR A 157 -3.72 -2.51 3.95
C TYR A 157 -3.90 -2.47 2.41
N HIS A 158 -5.09 -2.16 1.91
CA HIS A 158 -5.28 -1.94 0.47
C HIS A 158 -4.54 -0.68 -0.04
N TYR A 159 -4.12 0.20 0.88
CA TYR A 159 -3.35 1.40 0.56
C TYR A 159 -1.84 1.13 0.39
N LEU A 160 -1.34 -0.04 0.79
CA LEU A 160 0.08 -0.38 0.74
C LEU A 160 0.77 -0.08 -0.61
N PRO A 161 0.17 -0.38 -1.79
CA PRO A 161 0.79 -0.08 -3.08
C PRO A 161 0.98 1.42 -3.35
N SER A 162 0.24 2.30 -2.69
CA SER A 162 0.35 3.75 -2.83
C SER A 162 1.46 4.37 -1.98
N ILE A 163 1.88 3.70 -0.89
CA ILE A 163 2.83 4.24 0.09
C ILE A 163 4.21 4.58 -0.50
N PRO A 164 4.82 3.78 -1.39
CA PRO A 164 6.09 4.13 -1.99
C PRO A 164 6.08 5.50 -2.68
N PHE A 165 4.96 5.89 -3.27
CA PHE A 165 4.83 7.17 -3.96
C PHE A 165 4.70 8.35 -2.99
N LEU A 166 4.13 8.13 -1.79
CA LEU A 166 4.19 9.11 -0.69
C LEU A 166 5.65 9.38 -0.29
N ALA A 167 6.43 8.31 -0.08
CA ALA A 167 7.83 8.43 0.32
C ALA A 167 8.67 9.10 -0.78
N ILE A 168 8.45 8.77 -2.05
CA ILE A 168 9.13 9.41 -3.19
C ILE A 168 8.78 10.90 -3.27
N ALA A 169 7.49 11.26 -3.12
CA ALA A 169 7.06 12.65 -3.12
C ALA A 169 7.67 13.43 -1.95
N LEU A 170 7.68 12.86 -0.75
CA LEU A 170 8.30 13.45 0.43
C LEU A 170 9.80 13.67 0.21
N GLY A 171 10.51 12.64 -0.25
CA GLY A 171 11.94 12.74 -0.58
C GLY A 171 12.22 13.79 -1.66
N TYR A 172 11.35 13.91 -2.67
CA TYR A 172 11.47 14.94 -3.70
C TYR A 172 11.34 16.36 -3.14
N ILE A 173 10.37 16.59 -2.26
CA ILE A 173 10.18 17.92 -1.64
C ILE A 173 11.37 18.28 -0.74
N LEU A 174 11.88 17.34 0.03
CA LEU A 174 12.96 17.57 0.99
C LEU A 174 14.35 17.60 0.36
N ARG A 175 14.57 17.05 -0.84
CA ARG A 175 15.87 16.70 -1.45
C ARG A 175 16.94 17.79 -1.48
N ARG A 176 16.57 19.07 -1.38
CA ARG A 176 17.49 20.20 -1.45
C ARG A 176 17.88 20.78 -0.09
N ASN A 177 17.35 20.21 1.00
CA ASN A 177 17.55 20.76 2.33
C ASN A 177 17.92 19.66 3.33
N LEU A 178 19.21 19.45 3.56
CA LEU A 178 19.70 18.48 4.54
C LEU A 178 19.18 18.74 5.96
N LYS A 179 18.92 20.01 6.32
CA LYS A 179 18.35 20.37 7.63
C LYS A 179 16.92 19.82 7.81
N LEU A 180 16.24 19.48 6.71
CA LEU A 180 14.91 18.85 6.74
C LEU A 180 14.97 17.34 6.49
N ILE A 181 15.89 16.86 5.63
CA ILE A 181 16.03 15.43 5.32
C ILE A 181 16.46 14.66 6.57
N VAL A 182 17.51 15.11 7.26
CA VAL A 182 18.05 14.38 8.41
C VAL A 182 17.00 14.22 9.51
N PRO A 183 16.31 15.29 9.98
CA PRO A 183 15.23 15.11 10.96
C PRO A 183 14.07 14.22 10.46
N ALA A 184 13.66 14.35 9.19
CA ALA A 184 12.58 13.54 8.64
C ALA A 184 12.93 12.04 8.64
N VAL A 185 14.15 11.69 8.22
CA VAL A 185 14.62 10.29 8.24
C VAL A 185 14.74 9.79 9.69
N THR A 186 15.30 10.62 10.58
CA THR A 186 15.43 10.28 12.01
C THR A 186 14.06 10.04 12.64
N ILE A 187 13.09 10.93 12.43
CA ILE A 187 11.73 10.77 12.98
C ILE A 187 11.06 9.53 12.37
N ALA A 188 11.19 9.29 11.06
CA ALA A 188 10.65 8.09 10.44
C ALA A 188 11.23 6.81 11.06
N LEU A 189 12.56 6.79 11.33
CA LEU A 189 13.23 5.68 11.97
C LEU A 189 12.78 5.49 13.43
N LEU A 190 12.70 6.57 14.20
CA LEU A 190 12.23 6.51 15.59
C LEU A 190 10.79 6.01 15.68
N LEU A 191 9.91 6.47 14.80
CA LEU A 191 8.54 5.98 14.72
C LEU A 191 8.49 4.51 14.28
N PHE A 192 9.35 4.10 13.35
CA PHE A 192 9.49 2.70 12.96
C PHE A 192 9.89 1.84 14.17
N LEU A 193 10.93 2.21 14.89
CA LEU A 193 11.39 1.48 16.07
C LEU A 193 10.32 1.44 17.18
N TYR A 194 9.61 2.55 17.39
CA TYR A 194 8.56 2.67 18.38
C TYR A 194 7.38 1.72 18.07
N PHE A 195 6.90 1.69 16.83
CA PHE A 195 5.77 0.84 16.43
C PHE A 195 6.18 -0.60 16.05
N TYR A 196 7.48 -0.88 15.89
CA TYR A 196 7.96 -2.18 15.42
C TYR A 196 7.46 -3.37 16.25
N PRO A 197 7.46 -3.33 17.60
CA PRO A 197 6.90 -4.43 18.39
C PRO A 197 5.44 -4.72 18.07
N HIS A 198 4.66 -3.68 17.80
CA HIS A 198 3.24 -3.76 17.47
C HIS A 198 2.98 -4.21 16.02
N TRP A 199 3.93 -4.03 15.13
CA TRP A 199 3.85 -4.55 13.75
C TRP A 199 4.36 -5.98 13.66
N ALA A 200 5.34 -6.33 14.48
CA ALA A 200 6.00 -7.64 14.45
C ALA A 200 5.38 -8.66 15.42
N GLY A 201 4.39 -8.26 16.23
CA GLY A 201 3.77 -9.15 17.21
C GLY A 201 4.68 -9.51 18.38
N LEU A 202 5.62 -8.64 18.75
CA LEU A 202 6.45 -8.87 19.91
C LEU A 202 5.62 -8.71 21.18
N SER A 203 5.95 -9.51 22.19
CA SER A 203 5.32 -9.41 23.52
C SER A 203 5.80 -8.14 24.22
N VAL A 204 4.86 -7.29 24.62
CA VAL A 204 5.15 -6.01 25.27
C VAL A 204 4.29 -5.82 26.52
N PRO A 205 4.74 -5.02 27.52
CA PRO A 205 3.90 -4.64 28.63
C PRO A 205 2.64 -3.92 28.17
N LEU A 206 1.52 -4.14 28.86
CA LEU A 206 0.24 -3.48 28.57
C LEU A 206 0.31 -1.95 28.54
N SER A 207 1.18 -1.34 29.34
CA SER A 207 1.40 0.10 29.36
C SER A 207 1.96 0.59 28.03
N LEU A 208 2.93 -0.14 27.45
CA LEU A 208 3.49 0.18 26.14
C LEU A 208 2.48 -0.10 25.02
N ASP A 209 1.76 -1.22 25.09
CA ASP A 209 0.69 -1.53 24.13
C ASP A 209 -0.35 -0.40 24.06
N LYS A 210 -0.80 0.10 25.20
CA LYS A 210 -1.75 1.23 25.25
C LYS A 210 -1.22 2.51 24.61
N SER A 211 0.07 2.74 24.63
CA SER A 211 0.71 3.94 24.07
C SER A 211 0.69 3.99 22.54
N TYR A 212 0.52 2.84 21.86
CA TYR A 212 0.43 2.80 20.39
C TYR A 212 -0.88 3.35 19.85
N TYR A 213 -1.91 3.47 20.67
CA TYR A 213 -3.24 3.99 20.26
C TYR A 213 -3.31 5.50 20.45
N TRP A 214 -2.78 6.24 19.48
CA TRP A 214 -2.77 7.70 19.54
C TRP A 214 -4.16 8.32 19.39
N PHE A 215 -5.07 7.62 18.75
CA PHE A 215 -6.46 8.05 18.54
C PHE A 215 -7.44 6.96 19.02
N SER A 216 -8.62 7.38 19.46
CA SER A 216 -9.68 6.44 19.87
C SER A 216 -10.09 5.50 18.73
N SER A 217 -10.03 5.96 17.48
CA SER A 217 -10.33 5.18 16.28
C SER A 217 -9.28 4.08 15.98
N TRP A 218 -8.15 4.08 16.67
CA TRP A 218 -7.12 3.06 16.54
C TRP A 218 -7.34 1.84 17.45
N ARG A 219 -8.35 1.91 18.32
CA ARG A 219 -8.73 0.80 19.23
C ARG A 219 -9.78 -0.13 18.62
#